data_18ccecdf05a8a86167e4bb9dc45d7541
#
_entry.id   18ccecdf05a8a86167e4bb9dc45d7541
#
_cell.length_a   1.000
_cell.length_b   1.000
_cell.length_c   1.000
_cell.angle_alpha   90.00
_cell.angle_beta   90.00
_cell.angle_gamma   90.00
#
_symmetry.space_group_name_H-M   'P 1'
#
loop_
_entity.id
_entity.type
_entity.pdbx_description
1 polymer ?
#
loop_
_entity_poly.entity_id
_entity_poly.type
_entity_poly.pdbx_seq_one_letter_code
_entity_poly.pdbx_strand_id
1 'polypeptide(L)'
;TLISPNVLVTAAHVLRNSLSTPLPDAGHWEFILHPEYKFTPENSIYQVENILIHPAWNKRLKKQGGPGDGDILGVDLALVFLKKDVVGVYPAKLNYGNIETLGDKVFLAGFGSLADGFSGVLNQDNLKRVGGVNSLDRVVVKVNAPEVDESERGGLLAIDFDSPLQNTNSLGGNAPLVDYLGYGTSNPTP
;
A
#
# COMPACT_ATOMS: atom_id res chain seq x y z
N THR A 1 -7.62 -0.06 1.54
CA THR A 1 -8.22 1.28 1.81
C THR A 1 -9.59 1.38 1.16
N LEU A 2 -10.60 1.86 1.92
CA LEU A 2 -11.94 2.14 1.38
C LEU A 2 -11.90 3.45 0.56
N ILE A 3 -12.32 3.40 -0.69
CA ILE A 3 -12.32 4.55 -1.63
C ILE A 3 -13.73 4.94 -2.11
N SER A 4 -14.72 4.10 -1.85
CA SER A 4 -16.15 4.34 -2.05
C SER A 4 -16.89 3.52 -0.97
N PRO A 5 -18.15 3.75 -0.68
CA PRO A 5 -18.86 3.03 0.39
C PRO A 5 -18.73 1.50 0.34
N ASN A 6 -18.57 0.94 -0.85
CA ASN A 6 -18.42 -0.51 -1.04
C ASN A 6 -17.22 -0.90 -1.92
N VAL A 7 -16.26 0.00 -2.16
CA VAL A 7 -15.09 -0.29 -2.99
C VAL A 7 -13.81 -0.04 -2.21
N LEU A 8 -12.93 -1.02 -2.24
CA LEU A 8 -11.60 -0.98 -1.64
C LEU A 8 -10.53 -0.97 -2.73
N VAL A 9 -9.43 -0.29 -2.46
CA VAL A 9 -8.18 -0.45 -3.19
C VAL A 9 -7.18 -1.22 -2.33
N THR A 10 -6.48 -2.17 -2.94
CA THR A 10 -5.42 -2.97 -2.31
C THR A 10 -4.33 -3.30 -3.33
N ALA A 11 -3.24 -3.90 -2.88
CA ALA A 11 -2.20 -4.42 -3.75
C ALA A 11 -2.66 -5.73 -4.42
N ALA A 12 -2.35 -5.89 -5.70
CA ALA A 12 -2.74 -7.07 -6.47
C ALA A 12 -2.04 -8.34 -5.98
N HIS A 13 -0.78 -8.24 -5.52
CA HIS A 13 -0.01 -9.38 -5.03
C HIS A 13 -0.66 -10.06 -3.81
N VAL A 14 -1.41 -9.33 -3.00
CA VAL A 14 -2.16 -9.87 -1.86
C VAL A 14 -3.19 -10.89 -2.33
N LEU A 15 -3.80 -10.64 -3.48
CA LEU A 15 -4.85 -11.47 -4.05
C LEU A 15 -4.31 -12.52 -5.02
N ARG A 16 -3.23 -12.20 -5.73
CA ARG A 16 -2.59 -13.09 -6.69
C ARG A 16 -1.11 -12.74 -6.86
N ASN A 17 -0.23 -13.59 -6.37
CA ASN A 17 1.21 -13.36 -6.35
C ASN A 17 2.01 -14.15 -7.39
N SER A 18 1.40 -15.07 -8.13
CA SER A 18 2.04 -15.85 -9.20
C SER A 18 1.02 -16.38 -10.20
N LEU A 19 1.49 -16.84 -11.37
CA LEU A 19 0.62 -17.50 -12.36
C LEU A 19 0.10 -18.87 -11.88
N SER A 20 0.77 -19.50 -10.93
CA SER A 20 0.31 -20.75 -10.30
C SER A 20 -0.79 -20.51 -9.27
N THR A 21 -0.92 -19.27 -8.76
CA THR A 21 -2.03 -18.91 -7.89
C THR A 21 -3.30 -18.73 -8.76
N PRO A 22 -4.41 -19.41 -8.43
CA PRO A 22 -5.66 -19.20 -9.15
C PRO A 22 -6.09 -17.74 -9.15
N LEU A 23 -6.96 -17.37 -10.09
CA LEU A 23 -7.65 -16.10 -10.01
C LEU A 23 -8.48 -16.08 -8.71
N PRO A 24 -8.51 -14.95 -7.99
CA PRO A 24 -9.24 -14.87 -6.75
C PRO A 24 -10.73 -15.07 -6.98
N ASP A 25 -11.31 -16.01 -6.26
CA ASP A 25 -12.76 -16.16 -6.16
C ASP A 25 -13.27 -15.28 -5.03
N ALA A 26 -14.11 -14.33 -5.38
CA ALA A 26 -14.68 -13.37 -4.43
C ALA A 26 -15.34 -14.03 -3.22
N GLY A 27 -15.97 -15.19 -3.41
CA GLY A 27 -16.62 -15.94 -2.35
C GLY A 27 -15.71 -16.44 -1.23
N HIS A 28 -14.40 -16.46 -1.47
CA HIS A 28 -13.39 -16.87 -0.47
C HIS A 28 -12.73 -15.70 0.26
N TRP A 29 -13.15 -14.47 -0.01
CA TRP A 29 -12.56 -13.29 0.58
C TRP A 29 -13.56 -12.52 1.43
N GLU A 30 -13.06 -12.00 2.53
CA GLU A 30 -13.78 -11.12 3.45
C GLU A 30 -12.95 -9.88 3.72
N PHE A 31 -13.63 -8.75 3.86
CA PHE A 31 -13.01 -7.53 4.36
C PHE A 31 -13.43 -7.31 5.80
N ILE A 32 -12.44 -7.11 6.65
CA ILE A 32 -12.64 -6.87 8.08
C ILE A 32 -12.30 -5.42 8.40
N LEU A 33 -13.26 -4.71 8.96
CA LEU A 33 -13.10 -3.34 9.41
C LEU A 33 -13.05 -3.30 10.95
N HIS A 34 -11.86 -3.47 11.51
CA HIS A 34 -11.66 -3.40 12.95
C HIS A 34 -10.23 -2.92 13.28
N PRO A 35 -10.03 -2.15 14.37
CA PRO A 35 -8.68 -1.71 14.77
C PRO A 35 -7.80 -2.85 15.30
N GLU A 36 -8.38 -3.97 15.71
CA GLU A 36 -7.67 -5.14 16.20
C GLU A 36 -8.07 -6.39 15.43
N TYR A 37 -7.11 -7.03 14.80
CA TYR A 37 -7.33 -8.21 13.95
C TYR A 37 -7.93 -9.41 14.69
N LYS A 38 -7.59 -9.59 15.98
CA LYS A 38 -8.05 -10.74 16.79
C LYS A 38 -9.48 -10.61 17.33
N PHE A 39 -10.03 -9.41 17.36
CA PHE A 39 -11.38 -9.17 17.86
C PHE A 39 -12.25 -8.66 16.72
N THR A 40 -12.89 -9.58 16.03
CA THR A 40 -13.70 -9.25 14.86
C THR A 40 -15.17 -9.48 15.15
N PRO A 41 -15.92 -8.45 15.57
CA PRO A 41 -17.38 -8.54 15.68
C PRO A 41 -18.00 -8.87 14.30
N GLU A 42 -19.04 -9.68 14.25
CA GLU A 42 -19.69 -10.06 12.99
C GLU A 42 -20.13 -8.87 12.13
N ASN A 43 -20.53 -7.77 12.77
CA ASN A 43 -20.93 -6.55 12.08
C ASN A 43 -19.76 -5.79 11.41
N SER A 44 -18.51 -6.17 11.69
CA SER A 44 -17.31 -5.62 11.05
C SER A 44 -16.78 -6.48 9.88
N ILE A 45 -17.46 -7.58 9.56
CA ILE A 45 -17.10 -8.46 8.44
C ILE A 45 -17.96 -8.12 7.23
N TYR A 46 -17.31 -7.87 6.12
CA TYR A 46 -17.94 -7.54 4.83
C TYR A 46 -17.57 -8.58 3.79
N GLN A 47 -18.58 -9.22 3.22
CA GLN A 47 -18.43 -10.20 2.15
C GLN A 47 -18.04 -9.52 0.84
N VAL A 48 -17.10 -10.12 0.12
CA VAL A 48 -16.66 -9.63 -1.18
C VAL A 48 -17.64 -10.12 -2.27
N GLU A 49 -18.01 -9.20 -3.15
CA GLU A 49 -18.86 -9.49 -4.31
C GLU A 49 -18.02 -9.75 -5.56
N ASN A 50 -16.99 -8.92 -5.79
CA ASN A 50 -16.14 -9.00 -6.96
C ASN A 50 -14.72 -8.49 -6.67
N ILE A 51 -13.76 -8.97 -7.46
CA ILE A 51 -12.36 -8.57 -7.39
C ILE A 51 -11.90 -8.24 -8.81
N LEU A 52 -11.31 -7.06 -8.98
CA LEU A 52 -10.72 -6.61 -10.23
C LEU A 52 -9.22 -6.35 -10.03
N ILE A 53 -8.39 -7.24 -10.55
CA ILE A 53 -6.94 -7.06 -10.56
C ILE A 53 -6.53 -6.21 -11.76
N HIS A 54 -5.59 -5.28 -11.58
CA HIS A 54 -5.05 -4.49 -12.68
C HIS A 54 -4.60 -5.40 -13.84
N PRO A 55 -5.06 -5.17 -15.09
CA PRO A 55 -4.80 -6.09 -16.20
C PRO A 55 -3.31 -6.35 -16.44
N ALA A 56 -2.48 -5.31 -16.32
CA ALA A 56 -1.04 -5.44 -16.50
C ALA A 56 -0.38 -6.30 -15.42
N TRP A 57 -0.90 -6.33 -14.19
CA TRP A 57 -0.38 -7.19 -13.13
C TRP A 57 -0.33 -8.65 -13.57
N ASN A 58 -1.42 -9.17 -14.12
CA ASN A 58 -1.49 -10.56 -14.58
C ASN A 58 -0.48 -10.88 -15.68
N LYS A 59 -0.15 -9.93 -16.55
CA LYS A 59 0.87 -10.09 -17.60
C LYS A 59 2.29 -10.12 -17.04
N ARG A 60 2.51 -9.46 -15.90
CA ARG A 60 3.83 -9.30 -15.27
C ARG A 60 4.16 -10.40 -14.25
N LEU A 61 3.21 -11.29 -13.96
CA LEU A 61 3.43 -12.41 -13.04
C LEU A 61 4.39 -13.44 -13.62
N LYS A 62 5.27 -13.97 -12.77
CA LYS A 62 6.12 -15.12 -13.09
C LYS A 62 5.43 -16.43 -12.72
N LYS A 63 5.73 -17.47 -13.47
CA LYS A 63 5.18 -18.82 -13.22
C LYS A 63 5.74 -19.45 -11.96
N GLN A 64 6.98 -19.10 -11.60
CA GLN A 64 7.66 -19.56 -10.38
C GLN A 64 8.46 -18.40 -9.79
N GLY A 65 8.49 -18.29 -8.47
CA GLY A 65 9.42 -17.39 -7.78
C GLY A 65 8.96 -15.96 -7.61
N GLY A 66 7.66 -15.70 -7.46
CA GLY A 66 7.15 -14.42 -7.00
C GLY A 66 6.46 -13.56 -8.06
N PRO A 67 6.13 -12.31 -7.70
CA PRO A 67 5.20 -11.46 -8.46
C PRO A 67 5.77 -10.88 -9.76
N GLY A 68 7.02 -11.15 -10.12
CA GLY A 68 7.63 -10.50 -11.29
C GLY A 68 8.08 -9.08 -10.99
N ASP A 69 7.76 -8.15 -11.89
CA ASP A 69 8.19 -6.75 -11.84
C ASP A 69 7.01 -5.75 -11.83
N GLY A 70 5.80 -6.23 -11.64
CA GLY A 70 4.60 -5.38 -11.67
C GLY A 70 4.55 -4.35 -10.54
N ASP A 71 5.16 -4.64 -9.39
CA ASP A 71 5.29 -3.73 -8.26
C ASP A 71 6.18 -2.52 -8.62
N ILE A 72 7.37 -2.75 -9.12
CA ILE A 72 8.30 -1.68 -9.53
C ILE A 72 7.83 -0.93 -10.79
N LEU A 73 6.93 -1.52 -11.55
CA LEU A 73 6.27 -0.86 -12.69
C LEU A 73 5.03 -0.05 -12.29
N GLY A 74 4.63 -0.08 -11.00
CA GLY A 74 3.51 0.69 -10.49
C GLY A 74 2.14 0.15 -10.90
N VAL A 75 2.01 -1.16 -11.15
CA VAL A 75 0.74 -1.82 -11.55
C VAL A 75 0.26 -2.86 -10.53
N ASP A 76 0.88 -2.91 -9.35
CA ASP A 76 0.46 -3.77 -8.24
C ASP A 76 -0.79 -3.20 -7.57
N LEU A 77 -1.91 -3.26 -8.27
CA LEU A 77 -3.16 -2.65 -7.86
C LEU A 77 -4.35 -3.57 -8.11
N ALA A 78 -5.29 -3.59 -7.16
CA ALA A 78 -6.57 -4.27 -7.31
C ALA A 78 -7.70 -3.49 -6.63
N LEU A 79 -8.91 -3.66 -7.17
CA LEU A 79 -10.15 -3.20 -6.57
C LEU A 79 -10.93 -4.39 -6.04
N VAL A 80 -11.51 -4.22 -4.85
CA VAL A 80 -12.39 -5.20 -4.21
C VAL A 80 -13.74 -4.54 -3.99
N PHE A 81 -14.78 -5.17 -4.50
CA PHE A 81 -16.17 -4.71 -4.38
C PHE A 81 -16.86 -5.52 -3.30
N LEU A 82 -17.49 -4.84 -2.36
CA LEU A 82 -18.21 -5.45 -1.25
C LEU A 82 -19.70 -5.62 -1.60
N LYS A 83 -20.35 -6.66 -1.07
CA LYS A 83 -21.79 -6.91 -1.27
C LYS A 83 -22.69 -5.84 -0.64
N LYS A 84 -22.19 -5.08 0.32
CA LYS A 84 -22.91 -4.01 1.01
C LYS A 84 -21.99 -2.86 1.37
N ASP A 85 -22.57 -1.68 1.52
CA ASP A 85 -21.85 -0.50 1.95
C ASP A 85 -21.27 -0.64 3.35
N VAL A 86 -20.08 -0.09 3.54
CA VAL A 86 -19.45 0.10 4.86
C VAL A 86 -20.10 1.32 5.52
N VAL A 87 -20.67 1.11 6.68
CA VAL A 87 -21.38 2.15 7.44
C VAL A 87 -20.48 2.70 8.55
N GLY A 88 -20.56 4.00 8.78
CA GLY A 88 -19.85 4.66 9.88
C GLY A 88 -18.39 5.00 9.58
N VAL A 89 -17.93 4.74 8.36
CA VAL A 89 -16.57 5.12 7.89
C VAL A 89 -16.66 5.90 6.58
N TYR A 90 -16.00 7.04 6.54
CA TYR A 90 -15.91 7.82 5.31
C TYR A 90 -14.81 7.26 4.41
N PRO A 91 -15.11 7.01 3.12
CA PRO A 91 -14.09 6.63 2.15
C PRO A 91 -12.97 7.68 2.04
N ALA A 92 -11.76 7.21 1.80
CA ALA A 92 -10.63 8.09 1.51
C ALA A 92 -10.87 8.82 0.18
N LYS A 93 -10.55 10.09 0.14
CA LYS A 93 -10.58 10.87 -1.11
C LYS A 93 -9.37 10.48 -1.95
N LEU A 94 -9.63 10.13 -3.21
CA LEU A 94 -8.55 9.91 -4.17
C LEU A 94 -7.98 11.26 -4.62
N ASN A 95 -6.66 11.31 -4.75
CA ASN A 95 -5.98 12.47 -5.33
C ASN A 95 -5.98 12.35 -6.86
N TYR A 96 -6.78 13.17 -7.51
CA TYR A 96 -6.87 13.20 -8.98
C TYR A 96 -6.00 14.30 -9.61
N GLY A 97 -5.30 15.08 -8.80
CA GLY A 97 -4.69 16.33 -9.23
C GLY A 97 -3.20 16.23 -9.55
N ASN A 98 -2.53 15.10 -9.29
CA ASN A 98 -1.06 14.99 -9.33
C ASN A 98 -0.40 16.17 -8.61
N ILE A 99 -0.87 16.42 -7.38
CA ILE A 99 -0.43 17.55 -6.56
C ILE A 99 0.61 17.15 -5.50
N GLU A 100 1.08 15.93 -5.55
CA GLU A 100 2.12 15.45 -4.64
C GLU A 100 3.40 16.24 -4.88
N THR A 101 3.96 16.74 -3.80
CA THR A 101 5.21 17.50 -3.80
C THR A 101 6.23 16.78 -2.93
N LEU A 102 7.49 16.77 -3.36
CA LEU A 102 8.58 16.24 -2.54
C LEU A 102 8.63 16.96 -1.19
N GLY A 103 8.76 16.20 -0.12
CA GLY A 103 8.71 16.69 1.25
C GLY A 103 7.31 16.83 1.85
N ASP A 104 6.25 16.56 1.09
CA ASP A 104 4.90 16.51 1.65
C ASP A 104 4.82 15.46 2.76
N LYS A 105 4.12 15.78 3.84
CA LYS A 105 3.86 14.82 4.91
C LYS A 105 2.82 13.81 4.47
N VAL A 106 3.19 12.55 4.60
CA VAL A 106 2.31 11.40 4.35
C VAL A 106 1.98 10.70 5.66
N PHE A 107 0.72 10.34 5.82
CA PHE A 107 0.23 9.57 6.95
C PHE A 107 0.02 8.12 6.51
N LEU A 108 0.68 7.22 7.21
CA LEU A 108 0.60 5.79 6.98
C LEU A 108 -0.28 5.14 8.03
N ALA A 109 -1.10 4.20 7.64
CA ALA A 109 -1.88 3.40 8.58
C ALA A 109 -1.99 1.96 8.09
N GLY A 110 -1.82 1.00 9.00
CA GLY A 110 -1.85 -0.41 8.63
C GLY A 110 -1.63 -1.35 9.80
N PHE A 111 -1.50 -2.62 9.49
CA PHE A 111 -1.23 -3.71 10.45
C PHE A 111 0.18 -4.29 10.27
N GLY A 112 1.04 -3.62 9.52
CA GLY A 112 2.41 -4.03 9.26
C GLY A 112 3.33 -3.94 10.47
N SER A 113 4.58 -4.33 10.27
CA SER A 113 5.62 -4.20 11.27
C SER A 113 5.89 -2.74 11.62
N LEU A 114 6.19 -2.50 12.88
CA LEU A 114 6.67 -1.20 13.35
C LEU A 114 8.15 -1.06 13.01
N ALA A 115 8.53 0.09 12.48
CA ALA A 115 9.91 0.42 12.19
C ALA A 115 10.18 1.91 12.42
N ASP A 116 11.43 2.25 12.69
CA ASP A 116 11.92 3.62 12.65
C ASP A 116 13.31 3.68 11.99
N GLY A 117 13.73 4.87 11.58
CA GLY A 117 15.02 5.07 10.92
C GLY A 117 16.25 4.85 11.82
N PHE A 118 16.09 4.77 13.13
CA PHE A 118 17.19 4.55 14.08
C PHE A 118 17.36 3.07 14.42
N SER A 119 16.28 2.39 14.72
CA SER A 119 16.28 1.02 15.25
C SER A 119 15.93 -0.06 14.20
N GLY A 120 15.50 0.37 13.00
CA GLY A 120 14.98 -0.56 12.00
C GLY A 120 13.65 -1.17 12.41
N VAL A 121 13.41 -2.44 12.08
CA VAL A 121 12.17 -3.14 12.42
C VAL A 121 12.12 -3.44 13.91
N LEU A 122 11.13 -2.88 14.61
CA LEU A 122 10.95 -2.99 16.05
C LEU A 122 10.07 -4.17 16.46
N ASN A 123 9.07 -4.50 15.66
CA ASN A 123 8.14 -5.60 15.91
C ASN A 123 7.57 -6.13 14.59
N GLN A 124 7.58 -7.45 14.42
CA GLN A 124 7.09 -8.10 13.21
C GLN A 124 5.62 -8.53 13.28
N ASP A 125 5.05 -8.67 14.47
CA ASP A 125 3.70 -9.20 14.68
C ASP A 125 2.77 -8.15 15.31
N ASN A 126 2.45 -7.12 14.55
CA ASN A 126 1.51 -6.14 15.02
C ASN A 126 0.07 -6.48 14.60
N LEU A 127 -0.72 -6.92 15.58
CA LEU A 127 -2.13 -7.31 15.38
C LEU A 127 -3.10 -6.16 15.54
N LYS A 128 -2.59 -4.96 15.84
CA LYS A 128 -3.36 -3.72 15.97
C LYS A 128 -3.03 -2.81 14.81
N ARG A 129 -4.01 -2.04 14.38
CA ARG A 129 -3.77 -0.97 13.42
C ARG A 129 -2.89 0.11 14.06
N VAL A 130 -1.81 0.42 13.39
CA VAL A 130 -0.87 1.47 13.79
C VAL A 130 -0.82 2.55 12.73
N GLY A 131 -0.36 3.73 13.11
CA GLY A 131 -0.13 4.83 12.21
C GLY A 131 1.29 5.39 12.34
N GLY A 132 1.75 6.02 11.29
CA GLY A 132 3.03 6.71 11.23
C GLY A 132 2.94 7.92 10.33
N VAL A 133 3.96 8.75 10.40
CA VAL A 133 4.14 9.92 9.54
C VAL A 133 5.51 9.81 8.90
N ASN A 134 5.58 10.13 7.62
CA ASN A 134 6.83 10.23 6.89
C ASN A 134 6.75 11.40 5.90
N SER A 135 7.83 11.69 5.23
CA SER A 135 7.87 12.64 4.12
C SER A 135 7.89 11.90 2.79
N LEU A 136 7.37 12.52 1.75
CA LEU A 136 7.40 11.98 0.40
C LEU A 136 8.75 12.28 -0.24
N ASP A 137 9.53 11.23 -0.53
CA ASP A 137 10.90 11.33 -1.02
C ASP A 137 11.00 11.30 -2.53
N ARG A 138 10.06 10.59 -3.16
CA ARG A 138 10.07 10.48 -4.62
C ARG A 138 8.65 10.39 -5.19
N VAL A 139 8.45 11.13 -6.28
CA VAL A 139 7.23 11.07 -7.11
C VAL A 139 7.64 10.64 -8.51
N VAL A 140 7.16 9.51 -8.96
CA VAL A 140 7.33 9.01 -10.33
C VAL A 140 5.95 8.96 -10.96
N VAL A 141 5.61 9.95 -11.78
CA VAL A 141 4.30 10.03 -12.44
C VAL A 141 4.08 8.83 -13.34
N LYS A 142 5.13 8.38 -14.01
CA LYS A 142 5.13 7.16 -14.82
C LYS A 142 6.51 6.54 -14.84
N VAL A 143 6.59 5.23 -14.57
CA VAL A 143 7.86 4.50 -14.56
C VAL A 143 8.50 4.53 -15.93
N ASN A 144 9.78 4.88 -15.99
CA ASN A 144 10.57 4.87 -17.22
C ASN A 144 11.11 3.46 -17.49
N ALA A 145 10.43 2.70 -18.34
CA ALA A 145 10.80 1.37 -18.79
C ALA A 145 10.45 1.24 -20.29
N PRO A 146 11.28 1.77 -21.18
CA PRO A 146 10.94 1.90 -22.61
C PRO A 146 10.70 0.55 -23.30
N GLU A 147 11.24 -0.54 -22.76
CA GLU A 147 11.04 -1.92 -23.22
C GLU A 147 9.67 -2.51 -22.81
N VAL A 148 8.92 -1.83 -21.95
CA VAL A 148 7.61 -2.25 -21.47
C VAL A 148 6.53 -1.41 -22.11
N ASP A 149 5.42 -2.03 -22.52
CA ASP A 149 4.27 -1.34 -23.08
C ASP A 149 3.79 -0.23 -22.12
N GLU A 150 3.40 0.89 -22.66
CA GLU A 150 2.96 2.04 -21.86
C GLU A 150 1.74 1.74 -20.99
N SER A 151 0.85 0.88 -21.45
CA SER A 151 -0.33 0.42 -20.70
C SER A 151 0.01 -0.52 -19.53
N GLU A 152 1.25 -0.99 -19.45
CA GLU A 152 1.75 -1.87 -18.39
C GLU A 152 2.63 -1.13 -17.38
N ARG A 153 2.65 0.19 -17.43
CA ARG A 153 3.40 1.05 -16.50
C ARG A 153 2.48 2.03 -15.81
N GLY A 154 2.69 2.19 -14.51
CA GLY A 154 2.00 3.16 -13.65
C GLY A 154 2.96 4.18 -13.05
N GLY A 155 2.48 4.90 -12.05
CA GLY A 155 3.26 5.80 -11.22
C GLY A 155 3.63 5.15 -9.89
N LEU A 156 4.63 5.75 -9.21
CA LEU A 156 5.08 5.33 -7.89
C LEU A 156 5.26 6.55 -6.99
N LEU A 157 4.88 6.39 -5.75
CA LEU A 157 5.29 7.25 -4.65
C LEU A 157 6.25 6.46 -3.77
N ALA A 158 7.34 7.06 -3.34
CA ALA A 158 8.27 6.41 -2.45
C ALA A 158 8.56 7.26 -1.23
N ILE A 159 8.72 6.57 -0.12
CA ILE A 159 9.16 7.07 1.17
C ILE A 159 10.24 6.13 1.69
N ASP A 160 11.19 6.61 2.46
CA ASP A 160 12.10 5.76 3.20
C ASP A 160 12.18 6.17 4.68
N PHE A 161 12.93 5.42 5.46
CA PHE A 161 13.11 5.64 6.88
C PHE A 161 14.57 5.95 7.14
N ASP A 162 14.93 7.22 6.98
CA ASP A 162 16.29 7.65 7.17
C ASP A 162 16.72 7.65 8.63
N SER A 163 17.93 7.17 8.86
CA SER A 163 18.58 7.31 10.16
C SER A 163 18.94 8.77 10.43
N PRO A 164 18.71 9.27 11.64
CA PRO A 164 19.18 10.58 12.04
C PRO A 164 20.71 10.75 11.94
N LEU A 165 21.45 9.66 11.74
CA LEU A 165 22.89 9.65 11.53
C LEU A 165 23.33 9.85 10.06
N GLN A 166 22.39 10.05 9.14
CA GLN A 166 22.59 10.34 7.70
C GLN A 166 23.24 9.24 6.85
N ASN A 167 23.45 8.07 7.39
CA ASN A 167 24.16 6.99 6.70
C ASN A 167 23.27 5.99 6.00
N THR A 168 21.95 6.20 5.99
CA THR A 168 20.97 5.26 5.48
C THR A 168 19.91 5.87 4.57
N ASN A 169 20.18 7.06 3.98
CA ASN A 169 19.29 7.62 2.97
C ASN A 169 19.31 6.73 1.72
N SER A 170 18.34 5.84 1.62
CA SER A 170 18.30 4.81 0.57
C SER A 170 17.71 5.31 -0.74
N LEU A 171 16.85 6.32 -0.69
CA LEU A 171 16.29 6.92 -1.90
C LEU A 171 17.15 8.02 -2.48
N GLY A 172 18.07 8.56 -1.70
CA GLY A 172 19.02 9.59 -2.10
C GLY A 172 18.32 10.85 -2.60
N GLY A 173 19.07 11.91 -2.80
CA GLY A 173 18.54 13.10 -3.42
C GLY A 173 18.57 14.32 -2.51
N ASN A 174 18.05 15.43 -3.03
CA ASN A 174 17.88 16.68 -2.31
C ASN A 174 16.62 16.65 -1.47
N ALA A 175 16.41 15.59 -0.72
CA ALA A 175 15.31 15.58 0.22
C ALA A 175 15.49 16.78 1.19
N PRO A 176 14.45 17.52 1.49
CA PRO A 176 14.53 18.62 2.43
C PRO A 176 14.98 18.07 3.79
N LEU A 177 15.66 18.91 4.58
CA LEU A 177 16.14 18.61 5.94
C LEU A 177 15.11 17.92 6.88
N VAL A 178 13.86 17.83 6.47
CA VAL A 178 12.77 17.15 7.18
C VAL A 178 12.89 15.62 7.10
N ASP A 179 13.44 15.08 6.02
CA ASP A 179 13.80 13.68 5.83
C ASP A 179 14.79 13.20 6.89
N TYR A 180 15.61 14.10 7.25
CA TYR A 180 16.67 14.02 8.20
C TYR A 180 16.24 13.72 9.62
N LEU A 181 15.05 14.09 9.99
CA LEU A 181 14.56 13.98 11.35
C LEU A 181 13.85 12.66 11.62
N GLY A 182 13.87 11.73 10.65
CA GLY A 182 13.39 10.37 10.84
C GLY A 182 11.97 10.31 11.41
N TYR A 183 11.09 11.14 10.91
CA TYR A 183 9.69 11.13 11.33
C TYR A 183 8.90 9.95 10.77
N GLY A 184 9.56 8.96 10.21
CA GLY A 184 9.04 7.63 10.05
C GLY A 184 8.88 6.90 11.39
N THR A 185 8.52 7.59 12.45
CA THR A 185 8.19 6.90 13.68
C THR A 185 6.77 6.40 13.56
N SER A 186 6.62 5.10 13.44
CA SER A 186 5.37 4.40 13.68
C SER A 186 5.02 4.52 15.17
N ASN A 187 4.65 5.71 15.60
CA ASN A 187 4.03 5.83 16.91
C ASN A 187 2.59 5.32 16.77
N PRO A 188 2.17 4.35 17.58
CA PRO A 188 0.78 3.99 17.64
C PRO A 188 -0.01 5.26 17.98
N THR A 189 -0.92 5.64 17.11
CA THR A 189 -1.91 6.65 17.47
C THR A 189 -2.76 6.08 18.59
N PRO A 190 -2.98 6.84 19.68
CA PRO A 190 -3.82 6.39 20.77
C PRO A 190 -5.25 6.09 20.33
#